data_9cbe9a63a16b507722d11b5499da1eed
#
_entry.id   9cbe9a63a16b507722d11b5499da1eed
#
_cell.length_a   1.000
_cell.length_b   1.000
_cell.length_c   1.000
_cell.angle_alpha   90.00
_cell.angle_beta   90.00
_cell.angle_gamma   90.00
#
_symmetry.space_group_name_H-M   'P 1'
#
loop_
_entity.id
_entity.type
_entity.pdbx_description
1 polymer ?
#
loop_
_entity_poly.entity_id
_entity_poly.type
_entity_poly.pdbx_seq_one_letter_code
_entity_poly.pdbx_strand_id
1 'polypeptide(L)'
;MTKWEFEMKIEISLLEGQKLQANFGKHQIVSDQSVSAGGEESNPEPFDYFLASMPLCAAFYIRKFCEARHISTEGISLTQEHTTIGEDKYHKRFAISVVLPEGFPDKYKKALLAAANTCTVKKVIQAMPEFDIQIAE
;
A
#
# COMPACT_ATOMS: atom_id res chain seq x y z
N MET A 1 33.12 -3.64 6.16
CA MET A 1 31.85 -4.38 6.07
C MET A 1 30.71 -3.51 6.59
N THR A 2 29.75 -3.20 5.75
CA THR A 2 28.63 -2.34 6.13
C THR A 2 27.69 -3.09 7.08
N LYS A 3 27.47 -2.52 8.26
CA LYS A 3 26.54 -3.08 9.22
C LYS A 3 25.13 -2.60 8.85
N TRP A 4 24.24 -3.51 8.51
CA TRP A 4 22.85 -3.18 8.21
C TRP A 4 22.10 -2.92 9.51
N GLU A 5 21.47 -1.75 9.60
CA GLU A 5 20.50 -1.47 10.66
C GLU A 5 19.11 -1.72 10.10
N PHE A 6 18.37 -2.61 10.73
CA PHE A 6 17.02 -2.92 10.32
C PHE A 6 16.03 -2.02 11.06
N GLU A 7 15.22 -1.32 10.28
CA GLU A 7 14.21 -0.42 10.82
C GLU A 7 12.99 -1.17 11.38
N MET A 8 12.71 -2.35 10.82
CA MET A 8 11.56 -3.15 11.22
C MET A 8 11.86 -4.62 10.99
N LYS A 9 11.42 -5.45 11.93
CA LYS A 9 11.49 -6.90 11.78
C LYS A 9 10.08 -7.44 11.60
N ILE A 10 9.88 -8.20 10.53
CA ILE A 10 8.61 -8.89 10.25
C ILE A 10 8.88 -10.39 10.28
N GLU A 11 8.15 -11.11 11.13
CA GLU A 11 8.28 -12.56 11.25
C GLU A 11 7.07 -13.22 10.59
N ILE A 12 7.31 -14.26 9.80
CA ILE A 12 6.27 -14.98 9.09
C ILE A 12 6.12 -16.37 9.68
N SER A 13 4.88 -16.76 9.98
CA SER A 13 4.52 -18.12 10.37
C SER A 13 3.66 -18.72 9.28
N LEU A 14 3.95 -19.98 8.93
CA LEU A 14 3.13 -20.74 8.00
C LEU A 14 2.03 -21.43 8.80
N LEU A 15 0.78 -21.09 8.46
CA LEU A 15 -0.39 -21.68 9.09
C LEU A 15 -0.92 -22.84 8.26
N GLU A 16 -2.09 -23.33 8.57
CA GLU A 16 -2.69 -24.44 7.82
C GLU A 16 -3.14 -24.00 6.42
N GLY A 17 -3.18 -24.96 5.49
CA GLY A 17 -3.55 -24.66 4.10
C GLY A 17 -2.53 -23.73 3.45
N GLN A 18 -3.01 -22.66 2.83
CA GLN A 18 -2.18 -21.65 2.19
C GLN A 18 -2.08 -20.37 3.03
N LYS A 19 -2.58 -20.40 4.26
CA LYS A 19 -2.57 -19.22 5.14
C LYS A 19 -1.19 -18.96 5.70
N LEU A 20 -0.83 -17.69 5.70
CA LEU A 20 0.43 -17.20 6.25
C LEU A 20 0.12 -16.04 7.19
N GLN A 21 0.89 -15.92 8.27
CA GLN A 21 0.71 -14.83 9.23
C GLN A 21 1.98 -14.02 9.34
N ALA A 22 1.85 -12.70 9.23
CA ALA A 22 2.95 -11.78 9.46
C ALA A 22 2.76 -11.09 10.81
N ASN A 23 3.82 -11.07 11.61
CA ASN A 23 3.83 -10.43 12.93
C ASN A 23 4.88 -9.33 12.94
N PHE A 24 4.48 -8.12 13.31
CA PHE A 24 5.38 -6.99 13.42
C PHE A 24 4.84 -6.02 14.48
N GLY A 25 5.71 -5.66 15.43
CA GLY A 25 5.28 -4.88 16.59
C GLY A 25 4.12 -5.57 17.32
N LYS A 26 3.02 -4.87 17.51
CA LYS A 26 1.79 -5.40 18.11
C LYS A 26 0.75 -5.83 17.07
N HIS A 27 1.14 -5.83 15.78
CA HIS A 27 0.22 -6.10 14.69
C HIS A 27 0.40 -7.50 14.12
N GLN A 28 -0.70 -8.07 13.63
CA GLN A 28 -0.72 -9.33 12.91
C GLN A 28 -1.59 -9.16 11.67
N ILE A 29 -1.12 -9.67 10.56
CA ILE A 29 -1.94 -9.78 9.34
C ILE A 29 -1.85 -11.21 8.83
N VAL A 30 -2.94 -11.68 8.25
CA VAL A 30 -3.03 -13.03 7.70
C VAL A 30 -3.33 -12.94 6.22
N SER A 31 -2.64 -13.72 5.42
CA SER A 31 -2.90 -13.86 4.00
C SER A 31 -3.38 -15.28 3.68
N ASP A 32 -4.08 -15.40 2.58
CA ASP A 32 -4.50 -16.67 2.02
C ASP A 32 -4.31 -16.61 0.50
N GLN A 33 -4.83 -17.57 -0.21
CA GLN A 33 -4.79 -17.60 -1.66
C GLN A 33 -6.19 -17.84 -2.20
N SER A 34 -6.35 -17.64 -3.50
CA SER A 34 -7.58 -17.98 -4.20
C SER A 34 -7.81 -19.49 -4.16
N VAL A 35 -9.05 -19.91 -4.35
CA VAL A 35 -9.40 -21.34 -4.44
C VAL A 35 -8.61 -22.01 -5.57
N SER A 36 -8.46 -21.34 -6.71
CA SER A 36 -7.69 -21.87 -7.84
C SER A 36 -6.20 -22.08 -7.52
N ALA A 37 -5.66 -21.36 -6.55
CA ALA A 37 -4.28 -21.51 -6.08
C ALA A 37 -4.17 -22.42 -4.85
N GLY A 38 -5.24 -23.10 -4.48
CA GLY A 38 -5.27 -24.03 -3.34
C GLY A 38 -5.69 -23.42 -2.01
N GLY A 39 -6.05 -22.15 -1.98
CA GLY A 39 -6.52 -21.46 -0.78
C GLY A 39 -8.02 -21.54 -0.59
N GLU A 40 -8.51 -20.81 0.39
CA GLU A 40 -9.93 -20.73 0.75
C GLU A 40 -10.54 -19.34 0.55
N GLU A 41 -9.74 -18.38 0.08
CA GLU A 41 -10.13 -16.96 -0.04
C GLU A 41 -10.62 -16.36 1.29
N SER A 42 -10.09 -16.87 2.41
CA SER A 42 -10.49 -16.39 3.74
C SER A 42 -9.82 -15.09 4.15
N ASN A 43 -8.77 -14.68 3.46
CA ASN A 43 -8.00 -13.47 3.71
C ASN A 43 -7.44 -12.96 2.38
N PRO A 44 -7.03 -11.69 2.32
CA PRO A 44 -6.39 -11.17 1.12
C PRO A 44 -5.12 -11.94 0.76
N GLU A 45 -4.79 -11.96 -0.52
CA GLU A 45 -3.51 -12.46 -0.99
C GLU A 45 -2.39 -11.48 -0.64
N PRO A 46 -1.12 -11.93 -0.56
CA PRO A 46 -0.01 -11.01 -0.28
C PRO A 46 0.03 -9.81 -1.22
N PHE A 47 -0.23 -10.02 -2.52
CA PHE A 47 -0.23 -8.92 -3.49
C PHE A 47 -1.33 -7.91 -3.22
N ASP A 48 -2.48 -8.34 -2.69
CA ASP A 48 -3.57 -7.44 -2.33
C ASP A 48 -3.13 -6.44 -1.25
N TYR A 49 -2.33 -6.88 -0.29
CA TYR A 49 -1.77 -6.00 0.74
C TYR A 49 -0.85 -4.95 0.14
N PHE A 50 -0.02 -5.36 -0.83
CA PHE A 50 0.82 -4.43 -1.56
C PHE A 50 -0.02 -3.38 -2.30
N LEU A 51 -1.06 -3.82 -3.01
CA LEU A 51 -1.95 -2.93 -3.73
C LEU A 51 -2.65 -1.93 -2.80
N ALA A 52 -3.15 -2.41 -1.66
CA ALA A 52 -3.86 -1.57 -0.70
C ALA A 52 -2.94 -0.55 -0.03
N SER A 53 -1.65 -0.85 0.11
CA SER A 53 -0.70 0.03 0.80
C SER A 53 -0.56 1.39 0.10
N MET A 54 -0.65 1.43 -1.21
CA MET A 54 -0.47 2.66 -1.98
C MET A 54 -1.59 3.68 -1.74
N PRO A 55 -2.87 3.33 -1.94
CA PRO A 55 -3.94 4.31 -1.68
C PRO A 55 -4.11 4.62 -0.19
N LEU A 56 -3.81 3.69 0.71
CA LEU A 56 -3.80 3.96 2.15
C LEU A 56 -2.77 5.05 2.48
N CYS A 57 -1.58 4.93 1.93
CA CYS A 57 -0.52 5.91 2.16
C CYS A 57 -0.88 7.27 1.55
N ALA A 58 -1.40 7.30 0.33
CA ALA A 58 -1.85 8.53 -0.31
C ALA A 58 -2.94 9.22 0.52
N ALA A 59 -3.91 8.44 1.02
CA ALA A 59 -4.99 8.96 1.85
C ALA A 59 -4.48 9.55 3.17
N PHE A 60 -3.45 8.97 3.75
CA PHE A 60 -2.82 9.53 4.96
C PHE A 60 -2.30 10.95 4.71
N TYR A 61 -1.61 11.17 3.59
CA TYR A 61 -1.08 12.49 3.26
C TYR A 61 -2.20 13.49 2.92
N ILE A 62 -3.29 13.03 2.32
CA ILE A 62 -4.48 13.87 2.11
C ILE A 62 -5.07 14.30 3.46
N ARG A 63 -5.16 13.36 4.41
CA ARG A 63 -5.64 13.67 5.76
C ARG A 63 -4.76 14.72 6.43
N LYS A 64 -3.44 14.57 6.37
CA LYS A 64 -2.50 15.54 6.93
C LYS A 64 -2.63 16.91 6.29
N PHE A 65 -2.81 16.95 4.97
CA PHE A 65 -3.05 18.20 4.25
C PHE A 65 -4.29 18.92 4.77
N CYS A 66 -5.38 18.19 4.93
CA CYS A 66 -6.65 18.75 5.40
C CYS A 66 -6.58 19.18 6.86
N GLU A 67 -5.96 18.37 7.73
CA GLU A 67 -5.78 18.71 9.14
C GLU A 67 -5.04 20.05 9.33
N ALA A 68 -3.94 20.22 8.58
CA ALA A 68 -3.14 21.46 8.67
C ALA A 68 -3.91 22.71 8.27
N ARG A 69 -4.97 22.57 7.49
CA ARG A 69 -5.78 23.66 6.97
C ARG A 69 -7.18 23.73 7.58
N HIS A 70 -7.44 22.89 8.58
CA HIS A 70 -8.76 22.81 9.23
C HIS A 70 -9.89 22.51 8.23
N ILE A 71 -9.60 21.65 7.23
CA ILE A 71 -10.59 21.21 6.25
C ILE A 71 -11.09 19.84 6.68
N SER A 72 -12.43 19.66 6.67
CA SER A 72 -13.03 18.36 6.94
C SER A 72 -12.67 17.35 5.85
N THR A 73 -12.39 16.12 6.26
CA THR A 73 -12.18 14.99 5.33
C THR A 73 -13.46 14.24 5.02
N GLU A 74 -14.60 14.67 5.58
CA GLU A 74 -15.89 14.01 5.32
C GLU A 74 -16.23 14.07 3.84
N GLY A 75 -16.59 12.93 3.28
CA GLY A 75 -16.92 12.81 1.86
C GLY A 75 -15.71 12.61 0.94
N ILE A 76 -14.48 12.60 1.47
CA ILE A 76 -13.29 12.30 0.67
C ILE A 76 -13.12 10.77 0.62
N SER A 77 -12.93 10.24 -0.58
CA SER A 77 -12.58 8.84 -0.77
C SER A 77 -11.58 8.69 -1.91
N LEU A 78 -10.89 7.56 -1.94
CA LEU A 78 -9.94 7.26 -3.00
C LEU A 78 -10.32 5.91 -3.60
N THR A 79 -10.10 5.78 -4.91
CA THR A 79 -10.15 4.51 -5.59
C THR A 79 -8.83 4.29 -6.32
N GLN A 80 -8.40 3.04 -6.40
CA GLN A 80 -7.22 2.66 -7.15
C GLN A 80 -7.59 1.57 -8.14
N GLU A 81 -7.19 1.75 -9.37
CA GLU A 81 -7.29 0.75 -10.42
C GLU A 81 -5.89 0.52 -11.00
N HIS A 82 -5.66 -0.66 -11.53
CA HIS A 82 -4.40 -0.94 -12.19
C HIS A 82 -4.61 -1.73 -13.46
N THR A 83 -3.68 -1.53 -14.40
CA THR A 83 -3.66 -2.21 -15.68
C THR A 83 -2.24 -2.68 -15.96
N THR A 84 -2.10 -3.66 -16.85
CA THR A 84 -0.81 -4.11 -17.36
C THR A 84 -0.44 -3.27 -18.59
N ILE A 85 0.81 -2.79 -18.61
CA ILE A 85 1.33 -2.03 -19.73
C ILE A 85 2.16 -2.97 -20.62
N GLY A 86 1.77 -3.07 -21.91
CA GLY A 86 2.48 -3.92 -22.86
C GLY A 86 2.36 -5.41 -22.56
N GLU A 87 3.41 -6.18 -22.83
CA GLU A 87 3.39 -7.63 -22.74
C GLU A 87 3.97 -8.18 -21.44
N ASP A 88 4.73 -7.37 -20.69
CA ASP A 88 5.29 -7.77 -19.39
C ASP A 88 4.20 -7.70 -18.34
N LYS A 89 3.78 -8.87 -17.85
CA LYS A 89 2.72 -8.96 -16.85
C LYS A 89 3.04 -8.27 -15.52
N TYR A 90 4.30 -7.96 -15.26
CA TYR A 90 4.73 -7.27 -14.05
C TYR A 90 4.80 -5.75 -14.24
N HIS A 91 4.73 -5.28 -15.47
CA HIS A 91 4.74 -3.85 -15.76
C HIS A 91 3.34 -3.28 -15.60
N LYS A 92 3.09 -2.64 -14.47
CA LYS A 92 1.77 -2.16 -14.09
C LYS A 92 1.69 -0.64 -14.10
N ARG A 93 0.49 -0.17 -14.39
CA ARG A 93 0.13 1.22 -14.19
C ARG A 93 -0.92 1.29 -13.10
N PHE A 94 -0.66 2.10 -12.08
CA PHE A 94 -1.60 2.33 -10.98
C PHE A 94 -2.19 3.72 -11.12
N ALA A 95 -3.51 3.81 -11.09
CA ALA A 95 -4.24 5.07 -11.15
C ALA A 95 -5.04 5.24 -9.87
N ILE A 96 -4.75 6.29 -9.11
CA ILE A 96 -5.47 6.63 -7.90
C ILE A 96 -6.31 7.86 -8.21
N SER A 97 -7.61 7.75 -7.99
CA SER A 97 -8.56 8.84 -8.17
C SER A 97 -9.08 9.28 -6.81
N VAL A 98 -9.08 10.58 -6.56
CA VAL A 98 -9.58 11.18 -5.33
C VAL A 98 -10.95 11.77 -5.58
N VAL A 99 -11.94 11.29 -4.83
CA VAL A 99 -13.31 11.85 -4.86
C VAL A 99 -13.39 12.90 -3.76
N LEU A 100 -13.77 14.10 -4.14
CA LEU A 100 -13.92 15.23 -3.22
C LEU A 100 -15.41 15.54 -3.05
N PRO A 101 -15.83 15.97 -1.84
CA PRO A 101 -17.21 16.34 -1.62
C PRO A 101 -17.54 17.64 -2.35
N GLU A 102 -18.82 17.83 -2.64
CA GLU A 102 -19.32 19.10 -3.17
C GLU A 102 -18.95 20.22 -2.18
N GLY A 103 -18.50 21.35 -2.72
CA GLY A 103 -18.08 22.47 -1.89
C GLY A 103 -16.63 22.44 -1.43
N PHE A 104 -15.86 21.39 -1.78
CA PHE A 104 -14.44 21.39 -1.48
C PHE A 104 -13.76 22.58 -2.19
N PRO A 105 -12.92 23.39 -1.49
CA PRO A 105 -12.34 24.58 -2.09
C PRO A 105 -11.45 24.28 -3.29
N ASP A 106 -11.79 24.81 -4.45
CA ASP A 106 -11.05 24.61 -5.70
C ASP A 106 -9.59 25.02 -5.58
N LYS A 107 -9.31 26.06 -4.81
CA LYS A 107 -7.95 26.58 -4.64
C LYS A 107 -6.99 25.57 -4.00
N TYR A 108 -7.50 24.56 -3.30
CA TYR A 108 -6.68 23.56 -2.63
C TYR A 108 -6.54 22.25 -3.42
N LYS A 109 -7.28 22.03 -4.49
CA LYS A 109 -7.30 20.76 -5.21
C LYS A 109 -5.92 20.35 -5.74
N LYS A 110 -5.22 21.29 -6.36
CA LYS A 110 -3.88 21.01 -6.92
C LYS A 110 -2.87 20.67 -5.82
N ALA A 111 -2.89 21.43 -4.73
CA ALA A 111 -1.97 21.19 -3.60
C ALA A 111 -2.30 19.87 -2.89
N LEU A 112 -3.57 19.52 -2.79
CA LEU A 112 -4.00 18.25 -2.20
C LEU A 112 -3.47 17.07 -3.02
N LEU A 113 -3.54 17.14 -4.35
CA LEU A 113 -2.98 16.08 -5.22
C LEU A 113 -1.46 16.01 -5.08
N ALA A 114 -0.79 17.15 -4.96
CA ALA A 114 0.65 17.18 -4.72
C ALA A 114 1.01 16.51 -3.39
N ALA A 115 0.20 16.72 -2.34
CA ALA A 115 0.39 16.06 -1.05
C ALA A 115 0.23 14.55 -1.18
N ALA A 116 -0.80 14.08 -1.87
CA ALA A 116 -1.03 12.66 -2.12
C ALA A 116 0.16 12.01 -2.85
N ASN A 117 0.80 12.75 -3.76
CA ASN A 117 1.97 12.29 -4.49
C ASN A 117 3.24 12.16 -3.65
N THR A 118 3.25 12.65 -2.41
CA THR A 118 4.39 12.47 -1.50
C THR A 118 4.38 11.11 -0.78
N CYS A 119 3.48 10.21 -1.17
CA CYS A 119 3.32 8.89 -0.59
C CYS A 119 4.65 8.15 -0.45
N THR A 120 4.98 7.74 0.78
CA THR A 120 6.23 7.05 1.10
C THR A 120 6.33 5.73 0.36
N VAL A 121 5.25 4.95 0.28
CA VAL A 121 5.22 3.67 -0.43
C VAL A 121 5.60 3.86 -1.89
N LYS A 122 5.01 4.83 -2.57
CA LYS A 122 5.32 5.15 -3.96
C LYS A 122 6.79 5.55 -4.14
N LYS A 123 7.31 6.39 -3.24
CA LYS A 123 8.70 6.83 -3.29
C LYS A 123 9.66 5.66 -3.15
N VAL A 124 9.37 4.72 -2.25
CA VAL A 124 10.20 3.52 -2.06
C VAL A 124 10.18 2.68 -3.34
N ILE A 125 9.01 2.46 -3.92
CA ILE A 125 8.88 1.70 -5.17
C ILE A 125 9.69 2.34 -6.30
N GLN A 126 9.59 3.67 -6.45
CA GLN A 126 10.30 4.41 -7.51
C GLN A 126 11.81 4.43 -7.31
N ALA A 127 12.28 4.30 -6.08
CA ALA A 127 13.70 4.23 -5.77
C ALA A 127 14.30 2.85 -6.08
N MET A 128 13.48 1.91 -6.55
CA MET A 128 13.88 0.55 -6.93
C MET A 128 14.54 -0.20 -5.77
N PRO A 129 13.73 -0.77 -4.85
CA PRO A 129 14.25 -1.51 -3.69
C PRO A 129 15.17 -2.65 -4.10
N GLU A 130 16.13 -2.94 -3.25
CA GLU A 130 17.00 -4.10 -3.41
C GLU A 130 16.44 -5.25 -2.58
N PHE A 131 16.61 -6.47 -3.08
CA PHE A 131 16.11 -7.67 -2.42
C PHE A 131 17.25 -8.65 -2.17
N ASP A 132 17.30 -9.19 -0.96
CA ASP A 132 18.25 -10.23 -0.56
C ASP A 132 17.48 -11.30 0.19
N ILE A 133 17.51 -12.52 -0.32
CA ILE A 133 16.83 -13.67 0.27
C ILE A 133 17.87 -14.72 0.56
N GLN A 134 17.98 -15.15 1.81
CA GLN A 134 19.00 -16.09 2.26
C GLN A 134 18.44 -17.05 3.31
N ILE A 135 19.16 -18.13 3.52
CA ILE A 135 18.86 -19.06 4.61
C ILE A 135 19.62 -18.59 5.84
N ALA A 136 18.89 -18.41 6.95
CA ALA A 136 19.50 -18.06 8.22
C ALA A 136 20.24 -19.27 8.81
N GLU A 137 21.43 -19.05 9.33
CA GLU A 137 22.23 -20.07 9.98
C GLU A 137 22.16 -19.99 11.50
#